data_17447015b1fd1b63b611c9aeadfc303e
#
_entry.id   17447015b1fd1b63b611c9aeadfc303e
#
_cell.length_a   1.000
_cell.length_b   1.000
_cell.length_c   1.000
_cell.angle_alpha   90.00
_cell.angle_beta   90.00
_cell.angle_gamma   90.00
#
_symmetry.space_group_name_H-M   'P 1'
#
loop_
_entity.id
_entity.type
_entity.pdbx_description
1 polymer ?
#
loop_
_entity_poly.entity_id
_entity_poly.type
_entity_poly.pdbx_seq_one_letter_code
_entity_poly.pdbx_strand_id
1 'polypeptide(L)'
;MFTRTFQQSLPIALASRRTISRASSSQHSLPAAYYRGGTSRAVFFRRDDLPRERSQWDPIFRGVIGSPDPYGRQLDGLGGGISSLSKVCVVGASTHRDAEVDYTFAALGVKNADVDYSSNCGNMVSAVGPYAVDSGLLATPKVDAESATVVVRIHNTNTGKIIHATFPVVNGEAAARGDLAIDGVADTAAPIQLDFINPAGSRTGKLLPTGAVKDTFDGIEATCIDAANPCVFVRADDLGVSGTLTPDEISTTPGLLSKLDCIRRQAGALMGLASTPEEVPGSVPKIGMVSSPVPGGSGRAVDLVVRALSVGQPHKAVPITVALALATAARLPGSTVADVTSSTPVDPAGITIGHASGNILVGATLGADGRLEYATVFRTARRLFEGRIFWK
;
A
#
# COMPACT_ATOMS: atom_id res chain seq x y z
N MET A 1 66.41 3.97 -67.83
CA MET A 1 65.10 3.38 -67.67
C MET A 1 64.53 3.86 -66.34
N PHE A 2 63.77 4.96 -66.32
CA PHE A 2 63.24 5.59 -65.11
C PHE A 2 61.75 5.37 -65.04
N THR A 3 61.31 4.61 -64.06
CA THR A 3 59.91 4.41 -63.77
C THR A 3 59.43 5.50 -62.80
N ARG A 4 58.49 6.33 -63.23
CA ARG A 4 57.80 7.35 -62.42
C ARG A 4 56.61 6.69 -61.72
N THR A 5 56.63 6.72 -60.37
CA THR A 5 55.52 6.35 -59.55
C THR A 5 54.55 7.52 -59.40
N PHE A 6 53.31 7.36 -59.80
CA PHE A 6 52.22 8.34 -59.61
C PHE A 6 51.68 8.16 -58.19
N GLN A 7 51.79 9.19 -57.36
CA GLN A 7 51.15 9.30 -56.07
C GLN A 7 49.77 9.91 -56.27
N GLN A 8 48.69 9.11 -56.08
CA GLN A 8 47.34 9.64 -56.03
C GLN A 8 47.05 10.17 -54.64
N SER A 9 46.78 11.44 -54.50
CA SER A 9 46.28 12.09 -53.31
C SER A 9 44.75 11.88 -53.21
N LEU A 10 44.31 11.19 -52.17
CA LEU A 10 42.90 11.06 -51.78
C LEU A 10 42.43 12.36 -51.14
N PRO A 11 41.22 12.85 -51.44
CA PRO A 11 40.68 14.04 -50.80
C PRO A 11 40.24 13.72 -49.37
N ILE A 12 40.72 14.52 -48.41
CA ILE A 12 40.27 14.48 -47.01
C ILE A 12 38.82 14.99 -46.97
N ALA A 13 37.89 14.05 -46.69
CA ALA A 13 36.51 14.42 -46.44
C ALA A 13 36.44 15.26 -45.13
N LEU A 14 36.03 16.54 -45.29
CA LEU A 14 35.70 17.40 -44.15
C LEU A 14 34.55 16.71 -43.37
N ALA A 15 34.83 16.19 -42.19
CA ALA A 15 33.83 15.73 -41.23
C ALA A 15 33.00 16.96 -40.81
N SER A 16 31.72 16.96 -41.20
CA SER A 16 30.72 17.91 -40.74
C SER A 16 30.73 17.94 -39.21
N ARG A 17 31.22 19.01 -38.62
CA ARG A 17 31.05 19.27 -37.19
C ARG A 17 29.54 19.43 -36.94
N ARG A 18 28.90 18.39 -36.43
CA ARG A 18 27.57 18.55 -35.82
C ARG A 18 27.71 19.58 -34.71
N THR A 19 27.14 20.75 -34.92
CA THR A 19 26.95 21.77 -33.89
C THR A 19 25.97 21.14 -32.89
N ILE A 20 26.50 20.62 -31.79
CA ILE A 20 25.66 20.25 -30.64
C ILE A 20 25.11 21.57 -30.13
N SER A 21 23.84 21.84 -30.43
CA SER A 21 23.08 22.88 -29.78
C SER A 21 23.27 22.72 -28.29
N ARG A 22 23.84 23.70 -27.60
CA ARG A 22 23.79 23.79 -26.15
C ARG A 22 22.35 24.07 -25.72
N ALA A 23 21.47 23.05 -25.82
CA ALA A 23 20.30 23.01 -24.99
C ALA A 23 20.81 22.98 -23.54
N SER A 24 20.23 23.75 -22.65
CA SER A 24 20.67 23.86 -21.26
C SER A 24 20.83 22.46 -20.66
N SER A 25 22.06 22.07 -20.38
CA SER A 25 22.40 20.72 -19.89
C SER A 25 22.25 20.61 -18.37
N SER A 26 21.52 21.52 -17.72
CA SER A 26 21.33 21.50 -16.28
C SER A 26 20.12 20.62 -15.93
N GLN A 27 20.39 19.52 -15.22
CA GLN A 27 19.35 18.77 -14.55
C GLN A 27 18.76 19.62 -13.41
N HIS A 28 17.46 19.52 -13.21
CA HIS A 28 16.81 20.02 -12.00
C HIS A 28 17.14 19.11 -10.81
N SER A 29 17.12 19.65 -9.60
CA SER A 29 17.32 18.81 -8.40
C SER A 29 16.58 19.35 -7.18
N LEU A 30 16.11 18.47 -6.32
CA LEU A 30 15.49 18.76 -5.02
C LEU A 30 16.07 17.89 -3.92
N PRO A 31 16.04 18.34 -2.65
CA PRO A 31 16.26 17.45 -1.52
C PRO A 31 15.23 16.32 -1.52
N ALA A 32 15.65 15.11 -1.23
CA ALA A 32 14.78 13.96 -1.16
C ALA A 32 15.39 12.86 -0.28
N ALA A 33 14.54 11.97 0.22
CA ALA A 33 14.94 10.72 0.83
C ALA A 33 14.27 9.53 0.12
N TYR A 34 14.84 8.35 0.26
CA TYR A 34 14.29 7.12 -0.31
C TYR A 34 14.09 6.10 0.78
N TYR A 35 12.87 5.70 0.97
CA TYR A 35 12.48 4.77 2.02
C TYR A 35 11.86 3.50 1.46
N ARG A 36 12.15 2.36 2.13
CA ARG A 36 11.28 1.20 2.13
C ARG A 36 10.23 1.40 3.22
N GLY A 37 8.99 1.20 2.87
CA GLY A 37 7.87 1.05 3.81
C GLY A 37 7.14 -0.26 3.51
N GLY A 38 7.08 -1.17 4.50
CA GLY A 38 6.59 -2.51 4.24
C GLY A 38 7.27 -3.17 3.04
N THR A 39 6.49 -3.67 2.11
CA THR A 39 6.95 -4.28 0.84
C THR A 39 6.99 -3.30 -0.33
N SER A 40 7.00 -1.99 -0.07
CA SER A 40 7.07 -0.95 -1.09
C SER A 40 8.27 -0.03 -0.88
N ARG A 41 8.65 0.74 -1.91
CA ARG A 41 9.64 1.83 -1.82
C ARG A 41 9.08 3.09 -2.46
N ALA A 42 9.47 4.25 -1.93
CA ALA A 42 9.07 5.54 -2.46
C ALA A 42 10.15 6.61 -2.27
N VAL A 43 10.13 7.60 -3.16
CA VAL A 43 10.81 8.88 -2.96
C VAL A 43 9.98 9.74 -2.01
N PHE A 44 10.62 10.30 -1.00
CA PHE A 44 10.02 11.20 -0.02
C PHE A 44 10.50 12.63 -0.26
N PHE A 45 9.56 13.56 -0.34
CA PHE A 45 9.81 14.99 -0.38
C PHE A 45 9.21 15.69 0.83
N ARG A 46 9.89 16.70 1.34
CA ARG A 46 9.22 17.67 2.19
C ARG A 46 8.31 18.54 1.31
N ARG A 47 7.12 18.83 1.80
CA ARG A 47 6.16 19.67 1.06
C ARG A 47 6.76 21.05 0.74
N ASP A 48 7.56 21.59 1.65
CA ASP A 48 8.16 22.92 1.52
C ASP A 48 9.28 23.00 0.47
N ASP A 49 9.86 21.86 0.07
CA ASP A 49 10.85 21.77 -1.00
C ASP A 49 10.21 21.69 -2.40
N LEU A 50 8.90 21.40 -2.47
CA LEU A 50 8.15 21.30 -3.72
C LEU A 50 7.52 22.65 -4.10
N PRO A 51 7.20 22.87 -5.39
CA PRO A 51 6.41 24.02 -5.81
C PRO A 51 5.10 24.13 -5.03
N ARG A 52 4.65 25.36 -4.74
CA ARG A 52 3.38 25.59 -4.03
C ARG A 52 2.18 25.04 -4.80
N GLU A 53 2.22 25.21 -6.12
CA GLU A 53 1.16 24.73 -7.01
C GLU A 53 1.29 23.23 -7.23
N ARG A 54 0.31 22.47 -6.76
CA ARG A 54 0.30 20.98 -6.85
C ARG A 54 0.35 20.48 -8.29
N SER A 55 -0.20 21.22 -9.25
CA SER A 55 -0.14 20.89 -10.67
C SER A 55 1.28 20.79 -11.23
N GLN A 56 2.26 21.40 -10.55
CA GLN A 56 3.67 21.34 -10.92
C GLN A 56 4.40 20.10 -10.36
N TRP A 57 3.77 19.29 -9.53
CA TRP A 57 4.39 18.10 -8.92
C TRP A 57 4.51 16.93 -9.90
N ASP A 58 3.51 16.74 -10.75
CA ASP A 58 3.47 15.58 -11.65
C ASP A 58 4.68 15.46 -12.58
N PRO A 59 5.16 16.54 -13.23
CA PRO A 59 6.39 16.48 -14.02
C PRO A 59 7.61 16.09 -13.20
N ILE A 60 7.74 16.60 -11.95
CA ILE A 60 8.83 16.27 -11.03
C ILE A 60 8.75 14.79 -10.68
N PHE A 61 7.58 14.31 -10.26
CA PHE A 61 7.39 12.92 -9.84
C PHE A 61 7.67 11.93 -10.97
N ARG A 62 7.19 12.24 -12.18
CA ARG A 62 7.48 11.43 -13.37
C ARG A 62 8.97 11.40 -13.67
N GLY A 63 9.64 12.54 -13.63
CA GLY A 63 11.08 12.65 -13.90
C GLY A 63 11.91 11.85 -12.88
N VAL A 64 11.62 11.98 -11.57
CA VAL A 64 12.39 11.26 -10.53
C VAL A 64 12.13 9.76 -10.49
N ILE A 65 10.95 9.30 -10.91
CA ILE A 65 10.60 7.87 -11.00
C ILE A 65 11.03 7.27 -12.33
N GLY A 66 11.21 8.07 -13.37
CA GLY A 66 11.51 7.60 -14.72
C GLY A 66 10.27 7.10 -15.46
N SER A 67 9.14 7.82 -15.32
CA SER A 67 7.85 7.51 -15.95
C SER A 67 7.45 8.60 -16.97
N PRO A 68 6.77 8.23 -18.06
CA PRO A 68 6.49 6.88 -18.53
C PRO A 68 7.73 6.19 -19.14
N ASP A 69 7.86 4.89 -18.91
CA ASP A 69 8.89 4.07 -19.57
C ASP A 69 8.22 2.97 -20.41
N PRO A 70 8.28 3.05 -21.76
CA PRO A 70 7.66 2.05 -22.63
C PRO A 70 8.28 0.65 -22.46
N TYR A 71 9.54 0.57 -21.99
CA TYR A 71 10.22 -0.70 -21.71
C TYR A 71 9.86 -1.28 -20.33
N GLY A 72 9.17 -0.52 -19.47
CA GLY A 72 8.68 -0.97 -18.17
C GLY A 72 9.76 -1.19 -17.11
N ARG A 73 10.94 -0.57 -17.23
CA ARG A 73 12.09 -0.76 -16.33
C ARG A 73 12.39 0.46 -15.46
N GLN A 74 12.01 1.65 -15.93
CA GLN A 74 12.24 2.95 -15.26
C GLN A 74 13.73 3.21 -14.94
N LEU A 75 14.62 2.86 -15.88
CA LEU A 75 16.07 2.98 -15.69
C LEU A 75 16.56 4.44 -15.58
N ASP A 76 15.80 5.40 -16.09
CA ASP A 76 16.13 6.83 -16.05
C ASP A 76 15.56 7.52 -14.79
N GLY A 77 15.27 6.74 -13.75
CA GLY A 77 14.75 7.21 -12.46
C GLY A 77 14.89 6.17 -11.35
N LEU A 78 14.26 6.42 -10.20
CA LEU A 78 14.29 5.54 -9.03
C LEU A 78 13.15 4.52 -8.99
N GLY A 79 12.30 4.48 -9.98
CA GLY A 79 11.28 3.45 -10.13
C GLY A 79 11.91 2.07 -10.39
N GLY A 80 11.12 1.01 -10.19
CA GLY A 80 11.59 -0.36 -10.36
C GLY A 80 10.74 -1.19 -11.31
N GLY A 81 10.01 -0.55 -12.23
CA GLY A 81 9.22 -1.23 -13.25
C GLY A 81 7.93 -1.90 -12.74
N ILE A 82 7.60 -1.72 -11.46
CA ILE A 82 6.37 -2.25 -10.85
C ILE A 82 5.74 -1.22 -9.90
N SER A 83 4.44 -1.33 -9.68
CA SER A 83 3.68 -0.35 -8.89
C SER A 83 4.16 -0.21 -7.44
N SER A 84 4.69 -1.27 -6.82
CA SER A 84 5.23 -1.21 -5.45
C SER A 84 6.52 -0.40 -5.33
N LEU A 85 7.19 -0.13 -6.44
CA LEU A 85 8.46 0.60 -6.52
C LEU A 85 8.36 1.93 -7.29
N SER A 86 7.15 2.34 -7.71
CA SER A 86 6.90 3.54 -8.52
C SER A 86 5.99 4.50 -7.76
N LYS A 87 6.50 5.04 -6.65
CA LYS A 87 5.73 5.78 -5.65
C LYS A 87 6.48 7.02 -5.17
N VAL A 88 5.71 8.06 -4.86
CA VAL A 88 6.19 9.27 -4.20
C VAL A 88 5.34 9.55 -2.98
N CYS A 89 5.99 10.03 -1.92
CA CYS A 89 5.37 10.48 -0.69
C CYS A 89 5.77 11.94 -0.43
N VAL A 90 4.80 12.80 -0.19
CA VAL A 90 5.04 14.18 0.23
C VAL A 90 4.61 14.33 1.67
N VAL A 91 5.51 14.81 2.51
CA VAL A 91 5.26 14.98 3.95
C VAL A 91 5.56 16.43 4.35
N GLY A 92 4.69 17.03 5.11
CA GLY A 92 4.85 18.39 5.63
C GLY A 92 4.16 18.57 6.97
N ALA A 93 4.39 19.72 7.62
CA ALA A 93 3.67 20.05 8.85
C ALA A 93 2.16 20.10 8.59
N SER A 94 1.37 19.51 9.48
CA SER A 94 -0.08 19.52 9.38
C SER A 94 -0.70 20.76 9.97
N THR A 95 -1.79 21.20 9.35
CA THR A 95 -2.70 22.20 9.96
C THR A 95 -3.94 21.53 10.56
N HIS A 96 -4.07 20.20 10.44
CA HIS A 96 -5.15 19.44 11.03
C HIS A 96 -4.92 19.32 12.55
N ARG A 97 -5.96 19.67 13.34
CA ARG A 97 -5.85 19.72 14.82
C ARG A 97 -5.42 18.41 15.48
N ASP A 98 -5.73 17.26 14.84
CA ASP A 98 -5.49 15.92 15.38
C ASP A 98 -4.24 15.26 14.74
N ALA A 99 -3.39 16.01 14.04
CA ALA A 99 -2.19 15.48 13.39
C ALA A 99 -0.99 16.43 13.50
N GLU A 100 0.20 15.88 13.52
CA GLU A 100 1.46 16.64 13.43
C GLU A 100 1.91 16.81 11.98
N VAL A 101 1.67 15.82 11.12
CA VAL A 101 2.13 15.84 9.73
C VAL A 101 1.01 15.52 8.75
N ASP A 102 1.02 16.22 7.61
CA ASP A 102 0.26 15.86 6.43
C ASP A 102 1.07 14.89 5.57
N TYR A 103 0.41 13.88 5.07
CA TYR A 103 0.96 12.89 4.15
C TYR A 103 0.12 12.83 2.89
N THR A 104 0.75 13.12 1.75
CA THR A 104 0.16 12.95 0.42
C THR A 104 0.88 11.83 -0.32
N PHE A 105 0.13 10.84 -0.77
CA PHE A 105 0.64 9.71 -1.54
C PHE A 105 0.38 9.91 -3.02
N ALA A 106 1.35 9.55 -3.87
CA ALA A 106 1.21 9.49 -5.32
C ALA A 106 1.72 8.14 -5.85
N ALA A 107 0.87 7.43 -6.59
CA ALA A 107 1.26 6.25 -7.35
C ALA A 107 1.49 6.63 -8.81
N LEU A 108 2.60 6.16 -9.39
CA LEU A 108 2.95 6.50 -10.76
C LEU A 108 2.77 5.30 -11.68
N GLY A 109 2.17 5.55 -12.84
CA GLY A 109 2.11 4.59 -13.93
C GLY A 109 3.51 4.26 -14.43
N VAL A 110 3.80 2.98 -14.68
CA VAL A 110 5.12 2.58 -15.20
C VAL A 110 5.25 2.91 -16.68
N LYS A 111 4.24 2.51 -17.49
CA LYS A 111 4.24 2.66 -18.95
C LYS A 111 3.45 3.86 -19.46
N ASN A 112 2.69 4.49 -18.61
CA ASN A 112 1.88 5.68 -18.90
C ASN A 112 2.29 6.86 -18.02
N ALA A 113 1.79 8.04 -18.30
CA ALA A 113 2.12 9.29 -17.61
C ALA A 113 1.22 9.57 -16.39
N ASP A 114 0.44 8.59 -15.94
CA ASP A 114 -0.54 8.79 -14.87
C ASP A 114 0.16 9.00 -13.52
N VAL A 115 -0.33 9.97 -12.77
CA VAL A 115 0.00 10.21 -11.37
C VAL A 115 -1.30 10.13 -10.57
N ASP A 116 -1.49 9.05 -9.85
CA ASP A 116 -2.72 8.75 -9.12
C ASP A 116 -2.61 9.14 -7.64
N TYR A 117 -3.49 10.05 -7.22
CA TYR A 117 -3.64 10.52 -5.85
C TYR A 117 -4.92 9.98 -5.18
N SER A 118 -5.67 9.11 -5.82
CA SER A 118 -7.00 8.68 -5.35
C SER A 118 -6.98 7.74 -4.15
N SER A 119 -5.81 7.16 -3.83
CA SER A 119 -5.69 6.11 -2.82
C SER A 119 -4.62 6.40 -1.78
N ASN A 120 -4.64 5.64 -0.69
CA ASN A 120 -3.56 5.56 0.29
C ASN A 120 -2.74 4.28 0.06
N CYS A 121 -1.44 4.36 0.30
CA CYS A 121 -0.57 3.18 0.35
C CYS A 121 -0.26 2.80 1.78
N GLY A 122 -0.97 1.80 2.33
CA GLY A 122 -0.74 1.32 3.70
C GLY A 122 0.70 0.88 3.99
N ASN A 123 1.43 0.38 2.99
CA ASN A 123 2.86 0.08 3.15
C ASN A 123 3.70 1.35 3.34
N MET A 124 3.46 2.40 2.53
CA MET A 124 4.28 3.61 2.62
C MET A 124 3.97 4.46 3.84
N VAL A 125 2.74 4.37 4.40
CA VAL A 125 2.40 5.04 5.67
C VAL A 125 3.39 4.68 6.78
N SER A 126 3.90 3.43 6.81
CA SER A 126 4.86 3.00 7.83
C SER A 126 6.18 3.78 7.80
N ALA A 127 6.53 4.38 6.66
CA ALA A 127 7.75 5.19 6.56
C ALA A 127 7.50 6.68 6.85
N VAL A 128 6.25 7.14 6.97
CA VAL A 128 5.92 8.57 7.14
C VAL A 128 6.35 9.09 8.51
N GLY A 129 6.00 8.37 9.59
CA GLY A 129 6.43 8.72 10.96
C GLY A 129 7.95 8.74 11.10
N PRO A 130 8.66 7.63 10.75
CA PRO A 130 10.12 7.61 10.69
C PRO A 130 10.73 8.77 9.89
N TYR A 131 10.23 9.02 8.68
CA TYR A 131 10.70 10.15 7.87
C TYR A 131 10.50 11.50 8.57
N ALA A 132 9.36 11.72 9.22
CA ALA A 132 9.09 12.98 9.91
C ALA A 132 10.05 13.24 11.08
N VAL A 133 10.45 12.17 11.79
CA VAL A 133 11.46 12.25 12.87
C VAL A 133 12.85 12.44 12.25
N ASP A 134 13.27 11.56 11.36
CA ASP A 134 14.62 11.54 10.76
C ASP A 134 14.96 12.82 10.01
N SER A 135 13.97 13.44 9.34
CA SER A 135 14.14 14.70 8.60
C SER A 135 14.05 15.96 9.46
N GLY A 136 13.83 15.83 10.78
CA GLY A 136 13.66 16.96 11.69
C GLY A 136 12.39 17.79 11.43
N LEU A 137 11.38 17.22 10.80
CA LEU A 137 10.10 17.87 10.58
C LEU A 137 9.36 18.08 11.89
N LEU A 138 9.56 17.17 12.86
CA LEU A 138 9.09 17.26 14.23
C LEU A 138 10.25 17.69 15.12
N ALA A 139 10.16 18.90 15.67
CA ALA A 139 11.25 19.55 16.41
C ALA A 139 11.76 18.77 17.64
N THR A 140 10.91 18.00 18.30
CA THR A 140 11.30 17.08 19.39
C THR A 140 10.13 16.10 19.59
N PRO A 141 10.18 14.89 19.04
CA PRO A 141 9.16 13.91 19.32
C PRO A 141 9.15 13.62 20.83
N LYS A 142 7.96 13.62 21.43
CA LYS A 142 7.81 13.18 22.81
C LYS A 142 8.07 11.68 22.84
N VAL A 143 9.26 11.32 23.31
CA VAL A 143 9.64 9.93 23.53
C VAL A 143 8.97 9.47 24.80
N ASP A 144 8.23 8.39 24.72
CA ASP A 144 7.75 7.70 25.92
C ASP A 144 8.95 7.12 26.68
N ALA A 145 9.10 7.51 27.95
CA ALA A 145 10.31 7.19 28.72
C ALA A 145 10.41 5.70 29.09
N GLU A 146 9.30 4.97 29.13
CA GLU A 146 9.24 3.55 29.49
C GLU A 146 9.48 2.66 28.28
N SER A 147 8.83 2.96 27.16
CA SER A 147 8.91 2.15 25.94
C SER A 147 9.97 2.62 24.94
N ALA A 148 10.58 3.80 25.15
CA ALA A 148 11.47 4.46 24.19
C ALA A 148 10.85 4.63 22.80
N THR A 149 9.52 4.75 22.72
CA THR A 149 8.77 4.93 21.47
C THR A 149 8.25 6.35 21.33
N VAL A 150 7.93 6.70 20.09
CA VAL A 150 7.20 7.93 19.76
C VAL A 150 5.92 7.59 19.03
N VAL A 151 4.92 8.45 19.17
CA VAL A 151 3.69 8.42 18.38
C VAL A 151 3.70 9.64 17.45
N VAL A 152 3.61 9.41 16.16
CA VAL A 152 3.43 10.46 15.15
C VAL A 152 2.02 10.36 14.59
N ARG A 153 1.23 11.43 14.76
CA ARG A 153 -0.14 11.51 14.21
C ARG A 153 -0.09 12.07 12.80
N ILE A 154 -0.55 11.28 11.86
CA ILE A 154 -0.46 11.51 10.42
C ILE A 154 -1.87 11.80 9.88
N HIS A 155 -2.07 12.93 9.21
CA HIS A 155 -3.24 13.18 8.41
C HIS A 155 -2.96 12.77 6.97
N ASN A 156 -3.64 11.74 6.48
CA ASN A 156 -3.55 11.34 5.08
C ASN A 156 -4.44 12.23 4.22
N THR A 157 -3.86 13.10 3.43
CA THR A 157 -4.58 14.09 2.62
C THR A 157 -5.34 13.48 1.43
N ASN A 158 -5.03 12.24 1.03
CA ASN A 158 -5.75 11.53 -0.03
C ASN A 158 -7.12 11.02 0.44
N THR A 159 -7.21 10.65 1.73
CA THR A 159 -8.41 10.00 2.29
C THR A 159 -9.08 10.80 3.41
N GLY A 160 -8.43 11.85 3.90
CA GLY A 160 -8.88 12.63 5.07
C GLY A 160 -8.82 11.85 6.39
N LYS A 161 -8.11 10.71 6.46
CA LYS A 161 -8.06 9.85 7.65
C LYS A 161 -6.83 10.15 8.49
N ILE A 162 -6.99 9.99 9.82
CA ILE A 162 -5.90 10.09 10.80
C ILE A 162 -5.33 8.70 11.03
N ILE A 163 -4.01 8.62 11.08
CA ILE A 163 -3.26 7.39 11.32
C ILE A 163 -2.20 7.71 12.38
N HIS A 164 -2.14 6.94 13.45
CA HIS A 164 -1.08 7.04 14.43
C HIS A 164 0.00 6.03 14.09
N ALA A 165 1.25 6.49 13.99
CA ALA A 165 2.42 5.64 13.79
C ALA A 165 3.23 5.62 15.08
N THR A 166 3.29 4.45 15.75
CA THR A 166 4.06 4.23 16.98
C THR A 166 5.29 3.39 16.62
N PHE A 167 6.48 3.87 16.97
CA PHE A 167 7.74 3.18 16.66
C PHE A 167 8.86 3.58 17.63
N PRO A 168 9.87 2.70 17.84
CA PRO A 168 11.01 3.02 18.69
C PRO A 168 11.95 4.04 18.05
N VAL A 169 12.58 4.86 18.90
CA VAL A 169 13.56 5.89 18.52
C VAL A 169 14.87 5.65 19.26
N VAL A 170 15.99 5.77 18.56
CA VAL A 170 17.34 5.62 19.09
C VAL A 170 18.19 6.81 18.65
N ASN A 171 18.79 7.52 19.61
CA ASN A 171 19.62 8.70 19.34
C ASN A 171 18.94 9.79 18.49
N GLY A 172 17.62 9.96 18.66
CA GLY A 172 16.84 10.97 17.92
C GLY A 172 16.42 10.57 16.52
N GLU A 173 16.73 9.37 16.06
CA GLU A 173 16.31 8.81 14.77
C GLU A 173 15.39 7.59 14.98
N ALA A 174 14.55 7.28 14.00
CA ALA A 174 13.73 6.09 14.02
C ALA A 174 14.62 4.82 14.03
N ALA A 175 14.32 3.89 14.92
CA ALA A 175 15.10 2.67 15.04
C ALA A 175 15.02 1.83 13.75
N ALA A 176 16.17 1.47 13.18
CA ALA A 176 16.24 0.63 11.98
C ALA A 176 16.27 -0.87 12.31
N ARG A 177 16.70 -1.25 13.52
CA ARG A 177 16.89 -2.65 13.96
C ARG A 177 15.81 -3.05 14.96
N GLY A 178 15.37 -4.29 14.86
CA GLY A 178 14.39 -4.93 15.74
C GLY A 178 14.14 -6.35 15.28
N ASP A 179 13.13 -6.97 15.81
CA ASP A 179 12.83 -8.40 15.68
C ASP A 179 11.60 -8.71 14.81
N LEU A 180 10.89 -7.68 14.32
CA LEU A 180 9.73 -7.91 13.48
C LEU A 180 10.13 -8.33 12.05
N ALA A 181 9.75 -9.55 11.68
CA ALA A 181 9.80 -10.04 10.31
C ALA A 181 8.47 -9.73 9.60
N ILE A 182 8.54 -9.29 8.35
CA ILE A 182 7.37 -9.18 7.48
C ILE A 182 7.62 -9.93 6.18
N ASP A 183 6.62 -10.69 5.72
CA ASP A 183 6.77 -11.49 4.52
C ASP A 183 7.01 -10.61 3.28
N GLY A 184 7.96 -11.06 2.43
CA GLY A 184 8.42 -10.32 1.26
C GLY A 184 9.56 -9.33 1.53
N VAL A 185 10.07 -9.24 2.77
CA VAL A 185 11.27 -8.47 3.14
C VAL A 185 12.26 -9.37 3.85
N ALA A 186 13.50 -9.35 3.40
CA ALA A 186 14.59 -10.09 4.06
C ALA A 186 14.88 -9.48 5.44
N ASP A 187 15.29 -10.33 6.37
CA ASP A 187 15.67 -10.00 7.74
C ASP A 187 14.51 -9.38 8.58
N THR A 188 14.88 -8.99 9.80
CA THR A 188 13.99 -8.32 10.75
C THR A 188 14.32 -6.83 10.86
N ALA A 189 13.36 -6.03 11.36
CA ALA A 189 13.58 -4.61 11.63
C ALA A 189 12.69 -4.15 12.80
N ALA A 190 12.86 -2.90 13.24
CA ALA A 190 12.05 -2.33 14.28
C ALA A 190 10.56 -2.32 13.89
N PRO A 191 9.66 -2.72 14.80
CA PRO A 191 8.23 -2.70 14.56
C PRO A 191 7.72 -1.27 14.46
N ILE A 192 6.80 -1.05 13.53
CA ILE A 192 6.03 0.17 13.39
C ILE A 192 4.56 -0.22 13.46
N GLN A 193 3.90 0.15 14.53
CA GLN A 193 2.47 0.00 14.70
C GLN A 193 1.75 1.16 14.02
N LEU A 194 0.78 0.86 13.18
CA LEU A 194 -0.07 1.84 12.50
C LEU A 194 -1.51 1.64 12.94
N ASP A 195 -2.05 2.60 13.67
CA ASP A 195 -3.44 2.62 14.10
C ASP A 195 -4.24 3.56 13.20
N PHE A 196 -5.14 2.98 12.42
CA PHE A 196 -6.07 3.72 11.57
C PHE A 196 -7.26 4.15 12.43
N ILE A 197 -7.36 5.43 12.73
CA ILE A 197 -8.34 5.98 13.67
C ILE A 197 -9.71 6.14 12.99
N ASN A 198 -10.76 5.68 13.67
CA ASN A 198 -12.14 5.71 13.18
C ASN A 198 -12.25 5.23 11.71
N PRO A 199 -11.79 4.00 11.39
CA PRO A 199 -11.72 3.54 10.02
C PRO A 199 -13.09 3.08 9.49
N ALA A 200 -14.13 3.04 10.33
CA ALA A 200 -15.47 2.64 9.95
C ALA A 200 -16.10 3.61 8.93
N GLY A 201 -16.86 3.04 8.00
CA GLY A 201 -17.65 3.83 7.04
C GLY A 201 -16.82 4.68 6.09
N SER A 202 -15.69 4.18 5.64
CA SER A 202 -14.73 4.93 4.82
C SER A 202 -15.31 5.45 3.49
N ARG A 203 -16.30 4.74 2.95
CA ARG A 203 -17.02 5.09 1.71
C ARG A 203 -18.53 5.13 1.88
N THR A 204 -19.07 4.27 2.75
CA THR A 204 -20.51 4.08 2.91
C THR A 204 -21.08 4.83 4.12
N GLY A 205 -20.22 5.39 4.97
CA GLY A 205 -20.61 6.10 6.19
C GLY A 205 -20.97 5.18 7.37
N LYS A 206 -20.99 3.85 7.19
CA LYS A 206 -21.36 2.88 8.22
C LYS A 206 -20.40 1.69 8.23
N LEU A 207 -20.13 1.14 9.42
CA LEU A 207 -19.32 -0.07 9.57
C LEU A 207 -19.99 -1.27 8.87
N LEU A 208 -21.27 -1.47 9.10
CA LEU A 208 -22.12 -2.45 8.43
C LEU A 208 -23.06 -1.72 7.48
N PRO A 209 -22.72 -1.53 6.21
CA PRO A 209 -23.47 -0.72 5.27
C PRO A 209 -24.88 -1.23 4.99
N THR A 210 -25.08 -2.55 5.02
CA THR A 210 -26.38 -3.22 4.80
C THR A 210 -27.26 -3.19 6.06
N GLY A 211 -26.66 -2.93 7.24
CA GLY A 211 -27.33 -3.00 8.53
C GLY A 211 -27.35 -4.41 9.15
N ALA A 212 -26.91 -5.43 8.41
CA ALA A 212 -26.83 -6.81 8.86
C ALA A 212 -25.37 -7.25 9.02
N VAL A 213 -25.10 -8.21 9.91
CA VAL A 213 -23.78 -8.86 10.07
C VAL A 213 -23.53 -9.85 8.94
N LYS A 214 -24.58 -10.53 8.47
CA LYS A 214 -24.58 -11.42 7.29
C LYS A 214 -25.72 -11.08 6.37
N ASP A 215 -25.47 -11.16 5.09
CA ASP A 215 -26.42 -11.09 3.99
C ASP A 215 -26.27 -12.34 3.12
N THR A 216 -27.22 -12.59 2.22
CA THR A 216 -27.14 -13.72 1.27
C THR A 216 -27.17 -13.21 -0.16
N PHE A 217 -26.19 -13.58 -0.97
CA PHE A 217 -26.07 -13.24 -2.38
C PHE A 217 -25.86 -14.52 -3.19
N ASP A 218 -26.73 -14.74 -4.16
CA ASP A 218 -26.67 -15.92 -5.03
C ASP A 218 -26.56 -17.25 -4.23
N GLY A 219 -27.29 -17.33 -3.10
CA GLY A 219 -27.33 -18.47 -2.18
C GLY A 219 -26.10 -18.61 -1.26
N ILE A 220 -25.15 -17.68 -1.27
CA ILE A 220 -23.94 -17.68 -0.44
C ILE A 220 -24.05 -16.62 0.66
N GLU A 221 -23.79 -17.02 1.91
CA GLU A 221 -23.66 -16.07 3.03
C GLU A 221 -22.41 -15.20 2.89
N ALA A 222 -22.56 -13.92 3.16
CA ALA A 222 -21.49 -12.94 3.10
C ALA A 222 -21.57 -11.91 4.22
N THR A 223 -20.45 -11.45 4.73
CA THR A 223 -20.36 -10.28 5.59
C THR A 223 -19.93 -9.07 4.76
N CYS A 224 -20.78 -8.04 4.72
CA CYS A 224 -20.51 -6.76 4.07
C CYS A 224 -20.04 -5.75 5.13
N ILE A 225 -18.80 -5.29 5.03
CA ILE A 225 -18.19 -4.40 6.03
C ILE A 225 -17.43 -3.25 5.35
N ASP A 226 -17.47 -2.05 5.95
CA ASP A 226 -16.63 -0.92 5.54
C ASP A 226 -15.76 -0.46 6.72
N ALA A 227 -14.59 -1.09 6.86
CA ALA A 227 -13.54 -0.72 7.80
C ALA A 227 -12.25 -0.45 7.03
N ALA A 228 -11.91 0.81 6.86
CA ALA A 228 -10.83 1.34 6.01
C ALA A 228 -11.03 1.14 4.49
N ASN A 229 -11.91 0.23 4.08
CA ASN A 229 -12.38 0.04 2.70
C ASN A 229 -13.59 -0.89 2.68
N PRO A 230 -14.57 -0.67 1.79
CA PRO A 230 -15.67 -1.60 1.60
C PRO A 230 -15.18 -2.98 1.16
N CYS A 231 -15.58 -4.01 1.90
CA CYS A 231 -15.21 -5.40 1.66
C CYS A 231 -16.41 -6.33 1.80
N VAL A 232 -16.35 -7.46 1.10
CA VAL A 232 -17.31 -8.56 1.17
C VAL A 232 -16.53 -9.83 1.48
N PHE A 233 -16.92 -10.57 2.52
CA PHE A 233 -16.25 -11.80 2.91
C PHE A 233 -17.21 -12.98 2.84
N VAL A 234 -16.82 -14.01 2.10
CA VAL A 234 -17.54 -15.27 1.92
C VAL A 234 -16.69 -16.43 2.39
N ARG A 235 -17.27 -17.52 2.89
CA ARG A 235 -16.50 -18.69 3.25
C ARG A 235 -16.14 -19.49 1.99
N ALA A 236 -14.90 -19.98 1.93
CA ALA A 236 -14.44 -20.81 0.81
C ALA A 236 -15.25 -22.11 0.69
N ASP A 237 -15.63 -22.71 1.83
CA ASP A 237 -16.41 -23.93 1.90
C ASP A 237 -17.81 -23.77 1.27
N ASP A 238 -18.45 -22.60 1.44
CA ASP A 238 -19.76 -22.30 0.82
C ASP A 238 -19.68 -22.20 -0.70
N LEU A 239 -18.49 -21.94 -1.23
CA LEU A 239 -18.21 -21.94 -2.67
C LEU A 239 -17.75 -23.33 -3.18
N GLY A 240 -17.61 -24.33 -2.28
CA GLY A 240 -17.13 -25.67 -2.62
C GLY A 240 -15.64 -25.70 -3.01
N VAL A 241 -14.83 -24.75 -2.55
CA VAL A 241 -13.41 -24.67 -2.90
C VAL A 241 -12.51 -24.63 -1.66
N SER A 242 -11.24 -25.02 -1.84
CA SER A 242 -10.25 -24.90 -0.78
C SER A 242 -9.92 -23.43 -0.49
N GLY A 243 -9.85 -23.05 0.79
CA GLY A 243 -9.37 -21.75 1.24
C GLY A 243 -7.88 -21.49 0.98
N THR A 244 -7.12 -22.51 0.56
CA THR A 244 -5.68 -22.42 0.31
C THR A 244 -5.32 -22.33 -1.17
N LEU A 245 -6.30 -22.23 -2.07
CA LEU A 245 -6.03 -22.05 -3.50
C LEU A 245 -4.99 -20.96 -3.75
N THR A 246 -4.08 -21.20 -4.66
CA THR A 246 -3.14 -20.20 -5.17
C THR A 246 -3.86 -19.20 -6.08
N PRO A 247 -3.30 -18.01 -6.33
CA PRO A 247 -3.88 -17.05 -7.29
C PRO A 247 -4.12 -17.65 -8.68
N ASP A 248 -3.23 -18.51 -9.14
CA ASP A 248 -3.35 -19.17 -10.44
C ASP A 248 -4.49 -20.20 -10.45
N GLU A 249 -4.62 -21.02 -9.40
CA GLU A 249 -5.73 -21.95 -9.24
C GLU A 249 -7.08 -21.22 -9.16
N ILE A 250 -7.17 -20.12 -8.42
CA ILE A 250 -8.39 -19.27 -8.39
C ILE A 250 -8.74 -18.79 -9.80
N SER A 251 -7.74 -18.35 -10.56
CA SER A 251 -7.93 -17.82 -11.90
C SER A 251 -8.36 -18.88 -12.90
N THR A 252 -7.97 -20.15 -12.68
CA THR A 252 -8.25 -21.27 -13.59
C THR A 252 -9.44 -22.13 -13.15
N THR A 253 -9.95 -21.94 -11.93
CA THR A 253 -11.14 -22.66 -11.43
C THR A 253 -12.39 -22.21 -12.20
N PRO A 254 -13.08 -23.14 -12.91
CA PRO A 254 -14.21 -22.76 -13.75
C PRO A 254 -15.33 -22.07 -12.97
N GLY A 255 -15.78 -20.92 -13.44
CA GLY A 255 -16.90 -20.17 -12.87
C GLY A 255 -16.62 -19.42 -11.56
N LEU A 256 -15.51 -19.68 -10.85
CA LEU A 256 -15.24 -19.10 -9.54
C LEU A 256 -15.13 -17.58 -9.57
N LEU A 257 -14.33 -17.01 -10.49
CA LEU A 257 -14.20 -15.56 -10.62
C LEU A 257 -15.52 -14.88 -10.97
N SER A 258 -16.32 -15.48 -11.85
CA SER A 258 -17.64 -14.95 -12.22
C SER A 258 -18.63 -15.00 -11.06
N LYS A 259 -18.62 -16.07 -10.27
CA LYS A 259 -19.44 -16.20 -9.05
C LYS A 259 -19.07 -15.14 -8.02
N LEU A 260 -17.77 -14.96 -7.76
CA LEU A 260 -17.28 -13.95 -6.82
C LEU A 260 -17.60 -12.52 -7.30
N ASP A 261 -17.47 -12.22 -8.59
CA ASP A 261 -17.84 -10.89 -9.10
C ASP A 261 -19.34 -10.64 -9.06
N CYS A 262 -20.17 -11.66 -9.29
CA CYS A 262 -21.62 -11.57 -9.13
C CYS A 262 -21.99 -11.22 -7.67
N ILE A 263 -21.48 -11.95 -6.69
CA ILE A 263 -21.68 -11.67 -5.26
C ILE A 263 -21.19 -10.27 -4.91
N ARG A 264 -19.99 -9.90 -5.34
CA ARG A 264 -19.38 -8.58 -5.09
C ARG A 264 -20.25 -7.43 -5.59
N ARG A 265 -20.81 -7.57 -6.79
CA ARG A 265 -21.66 -6.52 -7.41
C ARG A 265 -23.00 -6.38 -6.69
N GLN A 266 -23.67 -7.50 -6.40
CA GLN A 266 -24.92 -7.49 -5.62
C GLN A 266 -24.70 -6.85 -4.24
N ALA A 267 -23.64 -7.28 -3.54
CA ALA A 267 -23.25 -6.68 -2.27
C ALA A 267 -22.94 -5.18 -2.39
N GLY A 268 -22.20 -4.78 -3.43
CA GLY A 268 -21.84 -3.38 -3.68
C GLY A 268 -23.05 -2.47 -3.87
N ALA A 269 -24.07 -2.93 -4.60
CA ALA A 269 -25.33 -2.21 -4.74
C ALA A 269 -26.08 -2.11 -3.40
N LEU A 270 -26.17 -3.22 -2.64
CA LEU A 270 -26.82 -3.24 -1.32
C LEU A 270 -26.06 -2.35 -0.30
N MET A 271 -24.75 -2.25 -0.39
CA MET A 271 -23.91 -1.34 0.42
C MET A 271 -24.10 0.14 0.03
N GLY A 272 -24.84 0.47 -1.02
CA GLY A 272 -25.05 1.83 -1.51
C GLY A 272 -23.87 2.41 -2.31
N LEU A 273 -22.98 1.56 -2.86
CA LEU A 273 -21.84 2.02 -3.66
C LEU A 273 -22.22 2.31 -5.12
N ALA A 274 -23.36 1.82 -5.58
CA ALA A 274 -23.96 2.09 -6.88
C ALA A 274 -25.47 1.82 -6.81
N SER A 275 -26.23 2.29 -7.81
CA SER A 275 -27.68 2.07 -7.87
C SER A 275 -28.05 0.67 -8.32
N THR A 276 -27.23 0.05 -9.17
CA THR A 276 -27.42 -1.33 -9.67
C THR A 276 -26.12 -2.12 -9.57
N PRO A 277 -26.17 -3.47 -9.55
CA PRO A 277 -24.99 -4.33 -9.55
C PRO A 277 -24.04 -4.07 -10.72
N GLU A 278 -24.56 -3.72 -11.89
CA GLU A 278 -23.80 -3.46 -13.11
C GLU A 278 -22.93 -2.21 -12.99
N GLU A 279 -23.40 -1.20 -12.26
CA GLU A 279 -22.73 0.08 -12.04
C GLU A 279 -21.65 0.01 -10.95
N VAL A 280 -21.58 -1.09 -10.16
CA VAL A 280 -20.62 -1.21 -9.07
C VAL A 280 -19.19 -1.17 -9.59
N PRO A 281 -18.34 -0.21 -9.11
CA PRO A 281 -16.97 -0.07 -9.57
C PRO A 281 -16.15 -1.34 -9.34
N GLY A 282 -15.21 -1.64 -10.25
CA GLY A 282 -14.34 -2.82 -10.13
C GLY A 282 -13.39 -2.76 -8.93
N SER A 283 -13.10 -1.56 -8.42
CA SER A 283 -12.15 -1.34 -7.33
C SER A 283 -12.76 -1.53 -5.93
N VAL A 284 -14.08 -1.36 -5.76
CA VAL A 284 -14.83 -1.48 -4.51
C VAL A 284 -16.25 -2.02 -4.76
N PRO A 285 -16.81 -2.82 -3.82
CA PRO A 285 -16.11 -3.41 -2.68
C PRO A 285 -15.06 -4.42 -3.15
N LYS A 286 -14.06 -4.70 -2.31
CA LYS A 286 -13.19 -5.85 -2.51
C LYS A 286 -13.90 -7.10 -2.01
N ILE A 287 -13.59 -8.26 -2.60
CA ILE A 287 -14.12 -9.53 -2.12
C ILE A 287 -12.99 -10.46 -1.67
N GLY A 288 -13.25 -11.24 -0.60
CA GLY A 288 -12.33 -12.23 -0.08
C GLY A 288 -13.03 -13.52 0.29
N MET A 289 -12.43 -14.65 -0.08
CA MET A 289 -12.79 -15.96 0.45
C MET A 289 -12.02 -16.17 1.75
N VAL A 290 -12.71 -16.55 2.82
CA VAL A 290 -12.11 -16.84 4.14
C VAL A 290 -12.30 -18.30 4.50
N SER A 291 -11.35 -18.85 5.26
CA SER A 291 -11.42 -20.22 5.77
C SER A 291 -10.68 -20.35 7.10
N SER A 292 -11.01 -21.39 7.86
CA SER A 292 -10.29 -21.75 9.06
C SER A 292 -8.82 -22.08 8.75
N PRO A 293 -7.92 -21.99 9.75
CA PRO A 293 -6.53 -22.41 9.61
C PRO A 293 -6.46 -23.87 9.14
N VAL A 294 -5.60 -24.12 8.15
CA VAL A 294 -5.37 -25.51 7.67
C VAL A 294 -4.11 -26.04 8.36
N PRO A 295 -4.20 -27.15 9.12
CA PRO A 295 -3.03 -27.79 9.72
C PRO A 295 -1.99 -28.13 8.65
N GLY A 296 -0.73 -27.71 8.85
CA GLY A 296 0.37 -27.98 7.91
C GLY A 296 0.47 -27.05 6.71
N GLY A 297 -0.40 -26.05 6.55
CA GLY A 297 -0.26 -24.99 5.54
C GLY A 297 0.85 -24.01 5.91
N SER A 298 1.64 -23.56 4.94
CA SER A 298 2.69 -22.50 4.99
C SER A 298 3.68 -22.48 6.17
N GLY A 299 3.72 -23.47 7.03
CA GLY A 299 4.71 -23.65 8.10
C GLY A 299 4.60 -22.71 9.32
N ARG A 300 3.73 -21.71 9.32
CA ARG A 300 3.46 -20.82 10.45
C ARG A 300 2.01 -20.89 10.87
N ALA A 301 1.76 -20.82 12.19
CA ALA A 301 0.41 -20.76 12.72
C ALA A 301 -0.28 -19.45 12.28
N VAL A 302 -1.56 -19.56 11.93
CA VAL A 302 -2.42 -18.41 11.57
C VAL A 302 -3.79 -18.57 12.24
N ASP A 303 -4.52 -17.48 12.40
CA ASP A 303 -5.86 -17.49 13.01
C ASP A 303 -6.97 -17.70 11.99
N LEU A 304 -6.75 -17.27 10.75
CA LEU A 304 -7.62 -17.51 9.61
C LEU A 304 -6.80 -17.43 8.31
N VAL A 305 -7.38 -17.91 7.22
CA VAL A 305 -6.80 -17.80 5.88
C VAL A 305 -7.71 -16.95 5.01
N VAL A 306 -7.12 -16.10 4.15
CA VAL A 306 -7.85 -15.32 3.16
C VAL A 306 -7.27 -15.45 1.75
N ARG A 307 -8.14 -15.41 0.76
CA ARG A 307 -7.82 -15.19 -0.65
C ARG A 307 -8.61 -13.97 -1.14
N ALA A 308 -7.92 -12.84 -1.25
CA ALA A 308 -8.52 -11.56 -1.60
C ALA A 308 -8.46 -11.31 -3.11
N LEU A 309 -9.51 -10.72 -3.66
CA LEU A 309 -9.58 -10.28 -5.05
C LEU A 309 -9.77 -8.76 -5.11
N SER A 310 -9.17 -8.14 -6.10
CA SER A 310 -9.35 -6.72 -6.42
C SER A 310 -9.31 -6.52 -7.92
N VAL A 311 -10.26 -5.74 -8.44
CA VAL A 311 -10.39 -5.50 -9.89
C VAL A 311 -10.43 -6.82 -10.69
N GLY A 312 -11.18 -7.81 -10.16
CA GLY A 312 -11.36 -9.12 -10.78
C GLY A 312 -10.13 -10.04 -10.76
N GLN A 313 -9.06 -9.68 -10.04
CA GLN A 313 -7.82 -10.46 -9.99
C GLN A 313 -7.49 -10.93 -8.56
N PRO A 314 -7.07 -12.20 -8.38
CA PRO A 314 -6.57 -12.69 -7.11
C PRO A 314 -5.26 -12.02 -6.72
N HIS A 315 -5.16 -11.60 -5.46
CA HIS A 315 -3.93 -11.03 -4.90
C HIS A 315 -3.01 -12.12 -4.36
N LYS A 316 -1.70 -11.97 -4.57
CA LYS A 316 -0.67 -12.81 -3.92
C LYS A 316 -0.59 -12.53 -2.42
N ALA A 317 -0.68 -11.25 -2.01
CA ALA A 317 -0.76 -10.84 -0.61
C ALA A 317 -2.10 -10.18 -0.34
N VAL A 318 -2.55 -10.15 0.92
CA VAL A 318 -3.76 -9.41 1.29
C VAL A 318 -3.48 -7.90 1.30
N PRO A 319 -4.32 -7.08 0.64
CA PRO A 319 -4.22 -5.62 0.77
C PRO A 319 -4.45 -5.20 2.23
N ILE A 320 -3.68 -4.23 2.74
CA ILE A 320 -3.76 -3.80 4.14
C ILE A 320 -5.19 -3.41 4.55
N THR A 321 -5.89 -2.65 3.72
CA THR A 321 -7.28 -2.25 4.01
C THR A 321 -8.25 -3.43 4.08
N VAL A 322 -8.00 -4.50 3.31
CA VAL A 322 -8.77 -5.76 3.43
C VAL A 322 -8.42 -6.48 4.73
N ALA A 323 -7.14 -6.51 5.11
CA ALA A 323 -6.70 -7.12 6.36
C ALA A 323 -7.29 -6.39 7.59
N LEU A 324 -7.36 -5.06 7.57
CA LEU A 324 -8.01 -4.26 8.63
C LEU A 324 -9.52 -4.56 8.70
N ALA A 325 -10.20 -4.66 7.56
CA ALA A 325 -11.60 -5.05 7.51
C ALA A 325 -11.83 -6.48 8.04
N LEU A 326 -10.93 -7.43 7.73
CA LEU A 326 -10.94 -8.79 8.28
C LEU A 326 -10.77 -8.79 9.79
N ALA A 327 -9.78 -8.04 10.33
CA ALA A 327 -9.56 -7.93 11.77
C ALA A 327 -10.81 -7.41 12.49
N THR A 328 -11.49 -6.45 11.88
CA THR A 328 -12.74 -5.89 12.42
C THR A 328 -13.87 -6.93 12.33
N ALA A 329 -14.08 -7.57 11.18
CA ALA A 329 -15.13 -8.56 10.99
C ALA A 329 -14.96 -9.79 11.92
N ALA A 330 -13.72 -10.21 12.21
CA ALA A 330 -13.43 -11.28 13.15
C ALA A 330 -13.86 -10.95 14.60
N ARG A 331 -14.03 -9.67 14.94
CA ARG A 331 -14.56 -9.20 16.24
C ARG A 331 -16.09 -9.06 16.26
N LEU A 332 -16.76 -9.29 15.13
CA LEU A 332 -18.22 -9.21 15.03
C LEU A 332 -18.84 -10.61 15.14
N PRO A 333 -19.47 -10.96 16.28
CA PRO A 333 -20.10 -12.26 16.44
C PRO A 333 -21.13 -12.53 15.33
N GLY A 334 -21.08 -13.71 14.75
CA GLY A 334 -21.97 -14.12 13.67
C GLY A 334 -21.55 -13.64 12.28
N SER A 335 -20.41 -12.97 12.10
CA SER A 335 -19.87 -12.69 10.78
C SER A 335 -19.25 -13.95 10.15
N THR A 336 -19.24 -14.03 8.82
CA THR A 336 -18.57 -15.14 8.08
C THR A 336 -17.07 -15.23 8.40
N VAL A 337 -16.46 -14.14 8.83
CA VAL A 337 -15.05 -14.10 9.26
C VAL A 337 -14.90 -14.65 10.67
N ALA A 338 -15.74 -14.23 11.62
CA ALA A 338 -15.71 -14.75 12.99
C ALA A 338 -15.94 -16.26 13.03
N ASP A 339 -16.80 -16.79 12.16
CA ASP A 339 -17.12 -18.23 12.08
C ASP A 339 -15.90 -19.09 11.74
N VAL A 340 -14.89 -18.55 11.07
CA VAL A 340 -13.68 -19.27 10.63
C VAL A 340 -12.42 -18.88 11.40
N THR A 341 -12.49 -17.86 12.27
CA THR A 341 -11.34 -17.37 13.02
C THR A 341 -11.09 -18.24 14.24
N SER A 342 -9.82 -18.56 14.53
CA SER A 342 -9.42 -19.25 15.76
C SER A 342 -9.92 -18.52 17.01
N SER A 343 -10.44 -19.30 17.97
CA SER A 343 -10.89 -18.76 19.26
C SER A 343 -9.75 -18.26 20.14
N THR A 344 -8.54 -18.81 19.93
CA THR A 344 -7.32 -18.41 20.64
C THR A 344 -6.36 -17.82 19.62
N PRO A 345 -6.03 -16.52 19.69
CA PRO A 345 -5.14 -15.89 18.74
C PRO A 345 -3.71 -16.46 18.86
N VAL A 346 -3.04 -16.58 17.70
CA VAL A 346 -1.62 -16.98 17.61
C VAL A 346 -0.72 -15.94 18.25
N ASP A 347 -1.05 -14.66 18.07
CA ASP A 347 -0.35 -13.52 18.65
C ASP A 347 -1.35 -12.68 19.47
N PRO A 348 -1.06 -12.40 20.78
CA PRO A 348 -1.96 -11.61 21.62
C PRO A 348 -2.18 -10.17 21.11
N ALA A 349 -1.29 -9.63 20.27
CA ALA A 349 -1.41 -8.29 19.73
C ALA A 349 -2.50 -8.16 18.63
N GLY A 350 -3.02 -9.29 18.12
CA GLY A 350 -4.04 -9.23 17.06
C GLY A 350 -4.44 -10.57 16.48
N ILE A 351 -4.74 -10.55 15.20
CA ILE A 351 -5.14 -11.71 14.40
C ILE A 351 -4.09 -11.91 13.31
N THR A 352 -3.51 -13.10 13.27
CA THR A 352 -2.56 -13.51 12.23
C THR A 352 -3.31 -14.07 11.04
N ILE A 353 -3.35 -13.35 9.93
CA ILE A 353 -4.05 -13.72 8.71
C ILE A 353 -3.09 -14.36 7.72
N GLY A 354 -3.36 -15.60 7.30
CA GLY A 354 -2.63 -16.29 6.23
C GLY A 354 -3.14 -15.88 4.85
N HIS A 355 -2.22 -15.58 3.92
CA HIS A 355 -2.51 -15.29 2.53
C HIS A 355 -1.57 -16.06 1.59
N ALA A 356 -1.73 -15.96 0.27
CA ALA A 356 -1.03 -16.81 -0.68
C ALA A 356 0.52 -16.68 -0.64
N SER A 357 1.07 -15.57 -0.16
CA SER A 357 2.52 -15.33 -0.09
C SER A 357 3.07 -15.17 1.34
N GLY A 358 2.29 -15.54 2.37
CA GLY A 358 2.73 -15.47 3.76
C GLY A 358 1.62 -15.08 4.71
N ASN A 359 1.94 -14.32 5.75
CA ASN A 359 0.97 -13.87 6.74
C ASN A 359 1.11 -12.38 7.11
N ILE A 360 0.11 -11.86 7.82
CA ILE A 360 0.08 -10.50 8.31
C ILE A 360 -0.61 -10.46 9.67
N LEU A 361 0.01 -9.77 10.64
CA LEU A 361 -0.60 -9.48 11.93
C LEU A 361 -1.40 -8.17 11.85
N VAL A 362 -2.65 -8.21 12.27
CA VAL A 362 -3.58 -7.06 12.29
C VAL A 362 -4.45 -7.10 13.54
N GLY A 363 -4.90 -5.94 13.99
CA GLY A 363 -5.78 -5.80 15.15
C GLY A 363 -6.99 -4.91 14.84
N ALA A 364 -7.99 -4.99 15.69
CA ALA A 364 -9.13 -4.09 15.71
C ALA A 364 -9.58 -3.89 17.16
N THR A 365 -9.76 -2.65 17.56
CA THR A 365 -10.22 -2.28 18.90
C THR A 365 -11.60 -1.67 18.80
N LEU A 366 -12.53 -2.29 19.52
CA LEU A 366 -13.88 -1.80 19.68
C LEU A 366 -13.99 -1.10 21.04
N GLY A 367 -14.57 0.08 21.08
CA GLY A 367 -14.90 0.80 22.30
C GLY A 367 -16.00 0.09 23.10
N ALA A 368 -16.23 0.55 24.32
CA ALA A 368 -17.27 0.01 25.21
C ALA A 368 -18.69 0.13 24.60
N ASP A 369 -18.89 1.05 23.66
CA ASP A 369 -20.13 1.27 22.91
C ASP A 369 -20.24 0.38 21.66
N GLY A 370 -19.26 -0.51 21.42
CA GLY A 370 -19.19 -1.39 20.25
C GLY A 370 -18.71 -0.69 18.97
N ARG A 371 -18.35 0.58 19.01
CA ARG A 371 -17.81 1.29 17.84
C ARG A 371 -16.35 0.90 17.60
N LEU A 372 -15.98 0.80 16.34
CA LEU A 372 -14.59 0.60 15.94
C LEU A 372 -13.79 1.89 16.17
N GLU A 373 -12.94 1.88 17.20
CA GLU A 373 -12.07 3.02 17.54
C GLU A 373 -10.89 3.10 16.59
N TYR A 374 -10.17 2.00 16.43
CA TYR A 374 -9.07 1.92 15.48
C TYR A 374 -8.82 0.48 15.00
N ALA A 375 -8.17 0.38 13.87
CA ALA A 375 -7.68 -0.88 13.33
C ALA A 375 -6.15 -0.79 13.13
N THR A 376 -5.43 -1.82 13.56
CA THR A 376 -3.97 -1.82 13.69
C THR A 376 -3.33 -2.74 12.65
N VAL A 377 -2.19 -2.30 12.11
CA VAL A 377 -1.28 -3.17 11.35
C VAL A 377 0.16 -2.91 11.77
N PHE A 378 0.95 -3.98 11.86
CA PHE A 378 2.37 -3.90 12.14
C PHE A 378 3.18 -3.98 10.86
N ARG A 379 4.13 -3.08 10.70
CA ARG A 379 5.03 -2.99 9.55
C ARG A 379 6.44 -2.66 10.00
N THR A 380 7.36 -2.65 9.03
CA THR A 380 8.72 -2.12 9.22
C THR A 380 9.03 -1.11 8.12
N ALA A 381 9.91 -0.17 8.40
CA ALA A 381 10.43 0.78 7.43
C ALA A 381 11.95 0.88 7.53
N ARG A 382 12.57 1.45 6.50
CA ARG A 382 14.00 1.73 6.51
C ARG A 382 14.31 2.90 5.58
N ARG A 383 15.06 3.91 6.07
CA ARG A 383 15.72 4.90 5.23
C ARG A 383 16.83 4.21 4.43
N LEU A 384 16.81 4.35 3.11
CA LEU A 384 17.78 3.74 2.19
C LEU A 384 18.85 4.73 1.78
N PHE A 385 18.44 5.97 1.49
CA PHE A 385 19.36 7.10 1.33
C PHE A 385 18.63 8.43 1.59
N GLU A 386 19.42 9.49 1.73
CA GLU A 386 18.99 10.87 1.80
C GLU A 386 19.99 11.74 1.05
N GLY A 387 19.52 12.81 0.39
CA GLY A 387 20.37 13.69 -0.40
C GLY A 387 19.58 14.49 -1.42
N ARG A 388 20.14 14.65 -2.63
CA ARG A 388 19.46 15.33 -3.73
C ARG A 388 19.14 14.35 -4.84
N ILE A 389 17.92 14.45 -5.36
CA ILE A 389 17.48 13.72 -6.54
C ILE A 389 17.48 14.66 -7.74
N PHE A 390 17.85 14.14 -8.89
CA PHE A 390 17.94 14.89 -10.13
C PHE A 390 16.91 14.39 -11.14
N TRP A 391 16.39 15.29 -11.98
CA TRP A 391 15.51 14.94 -13.10
C TRP A 391 15.67 15.92 -14.26
N LYS A 392 15.15 15.58 -15.42
CA LYS A 392 15.16 16.36 -16.68
C LYS A 392 13.85 17.11 -16.85
#